data_e558f9edcd9df2d0ad29a601fce91ca1
#
_entry.id   e558f9edcd9df2d0ad29a601fce91ca1
#
_cell.length_a   1.000
_cell.length_b   1.000
_cell.length_c   1.000
_cell.angle_alpha   90.00
_cell.angle_beta   90.00
_cell.angle_gamma   90.00
#
_symmetry.space_group_name_H-M   'P 1'
#
loop_
_entity.id
_entity.type
_entity.pdbx_description
1 polymer ?
#
loop_
_entity_poly.entity_id
_entity_poly.type
_entity_poly.pdbx_seq_one_letter_code
_entity_poly.pdbx_strand_id
1 'polypeptide(L)'
;QTEEAISDNDPAIAGASRYEERNGKKPWTIGEEPGFAYKQSSYKDAENPFRDGTFRQAVTVGHPDDVSTARWTPDIPKGGRYAVYVSYKTLPNSTDDAVYTVRHKGGTTRFRVNQTMGGGTWIYLGHFDFDAGCSESGCVTLSNLSHKTGRIVTADAVKIGGGQGNIARIMPAEQRNPEIDYAYETSGYPRFTEGARYWLQWAGFPDSVYSATGHTNDYRDDYLCRGLWVNYLIGGTKNAPDREGLHIPVDLSLAFHSDAGTTMNDSIIGTLGIYYTHKDDGLYPNGASRDLSRDLTDLVQSQIVSDIQALYEPEWSRRGMWDKAYFEAHVPEVPAMLLELLSHQNFADMRYGLDPRFRF
;
A
#
# COMPACT_ATOMS: atom_id res chain seq x y z
N GLN A 1 -1.15 -15.79 10.99
CA GLN A 1 -0.24 -15.51 12.11
C GLN A 1 0.29 -14.08 11.97
N THR A 2 0.36 -13.36 13.08
CA THR A 2 0.88 -11.99 13.17
C THR A 2 2.37 -11.94 13.50
N GLU A 3 2.91 -12.98 14.11
CA GLU A 3 4.35 -13.11 14.30
C GLU A 3 5.05 -13.05 12.94
N GLU A 4 6.24 -12.47 12.90
CA GLU A 4 7.00 -12.33 11.67
C GLU A 4 8.40 -12.94 11.78
N ALA A 5 8.89 -13.42 10.63
CA ALA A 5 10.28 -13.79 10.44
C ALA A 5 10.79 -13.14 9.16
N ILE A 6 11.90 -12.42 9.27
CA ILE A 6 12.57 -11.77 8.14
C ILE A 6 13.87 -12.51 7.87
N SER A 7 14.11 -12.79 6.59
CA SER A 7 15.37 -13.27 6.08
C SER A 7 15.88 -12.26 5.04
N ASP A 8 17.06 -11.75 5.25
CA ASP A 8 17.66 -10.65 4.48
C ASP A 8 18.99 -11.10 3.89
N ASN A 9 19.40 -10.49 2.77
CA ASN A 9 20.73 -10.74 2.21
C ASN A 9 21.85 -10.15 3.08
N ASP A 10 21.53 -9.22 3.99
CA ASP A 10 22.48 -8.65 4.95
C ASP A 10 22.50 -9.47 6.25
N PRO A 11 23.62 -10.19 6.57
CA PRO A 11 23.66 -11.11 7.71
C PRO A 11 23.38 -10.44 9.05
N ALA A 12 23.69 -9.14 9.19
CA ALA A 12 23.44 -8.38 10.43
C ALA A 12 21.93 -8.24 10.73
N ILE A 13 21.07 -8.38 9.71
CA ILE A 13 19.62 -8.20 9.79
C ILE A 13 18.91 -9.55 9.86
N ALA A 14 19.48 -10.58 9.23
CA ALA A 14 18.85 -11.89 9.07
C ALA A 14 18.57 -12.63 10.40
N GLY A 15 19.23 -12.28 11.50
CA GLY A 15 19.10 -13.00 12.78
C GLY A 15 19.46 -14.48 12.66
N ALA A 16 18.54 -15.39 13.07
CA ALA A 16 18.67 -16.83 12.91
C ALA A 16 18.28 -17.34 11.50
N SER A 17 17.61 -16.52 10.71
CA SER A 17 17.29 -16.81 9.32
C SER A 17 18.52 -16.90 8.45
N ARG A 18 18.45 -17.66 7.38
CA ARG A 18 19.60 -17.91 6.48
C ARG A 18 19.33 -17.36 5.08
N TYR A 19 20.38 -16.77 4.50
CA TYR A 19 20.45 -16.38 3.09
C TYR A 19 21.61 -17.09 2.41
N GLU A 20 21.38 -17.64 1.23
CA GLU A 20 22.36 -18.41 0.48
C GLU A 20 22.27 -18.12 -1.02
N GLU A 21 23.43 -18.05 -1.68
CA GLU A 21 23.53 -17.90 -3.13
C GLU A 21 24.15 -19.13 -3.79
N ARG A 22 23.57 -19.55 -4.90
CA ARG A 22 24.23 -20.48 -5.83
C ARG A 22 24.46 -19.75 -7.15
N ASN A 23 25.71 -19.65 -7.56
CA ASN A 23 26.11 -18.99 -8.78
C ASN A 23 26.15 -19.94 -9.96
N GLY A 24 25.47 -19.57 -11.04
CA GLY A 24 25.57 -20.16 -12.36
C GLY A 24 26.45 -19.31 -13.26
N LYS A 25 26.10 -19.21 -14.55
CA LYS A 25 26.88 -18.47 -15.56
C LYS A 25 26.97 -16.97 -15.31
N LYS A 26 25.92 -16.39 -14.71
CA LYS A 26 25.84 -14.98 -14.32
C LYS A 26 25.70 -14.90 -12.80
N PRO A 27 26.80 -14.70 -12.07
CA PRO A 27 26.80 -14.73 -10.60
C PRO A 27 26.04 -13.52 -10.02
N TRP A 28 25.63 -13.66 -8.75
CA TRP A 28 25.12 -12.58 -7.95
C TRP A 28 26.25 -11.61 -7.60
N THR A 29 25.95 -10.32 -7.62
CA THR A 29 26.83 -9.21 -7.23
C THR A 29 26.07 -8.26 -6.31
N ILE A 30 26.79 -7.46 -5.52
CA ILE A 30 26.19 -6.38 -4.73
C ILE A 30 25.74 -5.26 -5.67
N GLY A 31 24.56 -4.69 -5.40
CA GLY A 31 24.09 -3.48 -6.06
C GLY A 31 24.77 -2.23 -5.51
N GLU A 32 24.77 -1.15 -6.30
CA GLU A 32 25.48 0.11 -5.96
C GLU A 32 24.65 1.05 -5.07
N GLU A 33 23.32 0.85 -4.99
CA GLU A 33 22.41 1.70 -4.21
C GLU A 33 21.98 1.00 -2.93
N PRO A 34 21.43 1.74 -1.93
CA PRO A 34 20.82 1.12 -0.77
C PRO A 34 19.71 0.15 -1.15
N GLY A 35 19.66 -0.97 -0.46
CA GLY A 35 18.63 -1.97 -0.54
C GLY A 35 17.43 -1.63 0.34
N PHE A 36 16.78 -2.69 0.78
CA PHE A 36 15.68 -2.68 1.71
C PHE A 36 16.08 -3.50 2.94
N ALA A 37 16.24 -2.85 4.05
CA ALA A 37 16.46 -3.55 5.30
C ALA A 37 15.82 -2.76 6.43
N TYR A 38 15.18 -3.43 7.39
CA TYR A 38 14.79 -2.77 8.61
C TYR A 38 14.87 -3.71 9.82
N LYS A 39 15.38 -3.18 10.91
CA LYS A 39 15.45 -3.82 12.21
C LYS A 39 14.68 -3.06 13.28
N GLN A 40 14.01 -1.99 12.88
CA GLN A 40 13.33 -1.10 13.81
C GLN A 40 11.96 -1.67 14.16
N SER A 41 11.57 -1.59 15.41
CA SER A 41 10.22 -1.95 15.86
C SER A 41 9.19 -0.90 15.42
N SER A 42 9.62 0.31 15.09
CA SER A 42 8.80 1.43 14.66
C SER A 42 9.62 2.46 13.89
N TYR A 43 8.97 3.37 13.16
CA TYR A 43 9.61 4.47 12.43
C TYR A 43 8.83 5.78 12.63
N LYS A 44 9.52 6.90 12.45
CA LYS A 44 8.91 8.23 12.56
C LYS A 44 8.11 8.57 11.31
N ASP A 45 7.22 9.55 11.44
CA ASP A 45 6.56 10.11 10.27
C ASP A 45 7.58 10.67 9.28
N ALA A 46 7.32 10.47 7.98
CA ALA A 46 8.20 10.83 6.88
C ALA A 46 9.55 10.05 6.81
N GLU A 47 9.85 9.15 7.72
CA GLU A 47 10.95 8.20 7.52
C GLU A 47 10.58 7.17 6.45
N ASN A 48 11.59 6.74 5.68
CA ASN A 48 11.45 5.59 4.80
C ASN A 48 12.22 4.40 5.37
N PRO A 49 11.53 3.44 6.01
CA PRO A 49 12.19 2.27 6.60
C PRO A 49 12.71 1.28 5.54
N PHE A 50 12.51 1.58 4.27
CA PHE A 50 12.80 0.72 3.13
C PHE A 50 14.02 1.16 2.32
N ARG A 51 14.86 2.03 2.88
CA ARG A 51 16.11 2.49 2.24
C ARG A 51 17.29 2.28 3.19
N ASP A 52 17.64 1.02 3.37
CA ASP A 52 18.76 0.63 4.23
C ASP A 52 19.36 -0.68 3.74
N GLY A 53 20.53 -1.04 4.24
CA GLY A 53 21.21 -2.28 3.85
C GLY A 53 21.69 -2.29 2.40
N THR A 54 21.85 -3.50 1.86
CA THR A 54 22.28 -3.76 0.49
C THR A 54 21.25 -4.60 -0.24
N PHE A 55 21.39 -4.73 -1.56
CA PHE A 55 20.68 -5.72 -2.34
C PHE A 55 21.64 -6.47 -3.25
N ARG A 56 21.22 -7.64 -3.71
CA ARG A 56 21.95 -8.47 -4.65
C ARG A 56 21.34 -8.38 -6.03
N GLN A 57 22.14 -8.49 -7.07
CA GLN A 57 21.67 -8.48 -8.46
C GLN A 57 22.40 -9.51 -9.31
N ALA A 58 21.70 -10.02 -10.32
CA ALA A 58 22.28 -10.91 -11.31
C ALA A 58 21.68 -10.60 -12.70
N VAL A 59 22.50 -10.82 -13.74
CA VAL A 59 22.00 -10.72 -15.12
C VAL A 59 21.15 -11.95 -15.43
N THR A 60 20.02 -11.76 -16.09
CA THR A 60 19.10 -12.83 -16.46
C THR A 60 19.67 -13.74 -17.55
N VAL A 61 19.36 -15.02 -17.46
CA VAL A 61 19.74 -16.09 -18.41
C VAL A 61 18.51 -16.79 -18.95
N GLY A 62 18.62 -17.36 -20.16
CA GLY A 62 17.50 -18.05 -20.82
C GLY A 62 17.54 -19.57 -20.70
N HIS A 63 18.62 -20.15 -20.16
CA HIS A 63 18.77 -21.61 -20.10
C HIS A 63 18.82 -22.08 -18.62
N PRO A 64 18.09 -23.15 -18.26
CA PRO A 64 18.04 -23.65 -16.89
C PRO A 64 19.40 -24.06 -16.30
N ASP A 65 20.33 -24.55 -17.12
CA ASP A 65 21.66 -24.99 -16.67
C ASP A 65 22.59 -23.81 -16.30
N ASP A 66 22.27 -22.60 -16.79
CA ASP A 66 23.05 -21.38 -16.55
C ASP A 66 22.62 -20.61 -15.30
N VAL A 67 21.58 -21.09 -14.59
CA VAL A 67 20.85 -20.33 -13.57
C VAL A 67 21.65 -20.08 -12.28
N SER A 68 21.63 -18.84 -11.83
CA SER A 68 21.97 -18.45 -10.45
C SER A 68 20.70 -18.36 -9.61
N THR A 69 20.77 -18.74 -8.33
CA THR A 69 19.66 -18.67 -7.39
C THR A 69 20.07 -17.97 -6.10
N ALA A 70 19.15 -17.16 -5.56
CA ALA A 70 19.20 -16.64 -4.19
C ALA A 70 18.11 -17.34 -3.38
N ARG A 71 18.42 -17.72 -2.15
CA ARG A 71 17.53 -18.48 -1.29
C ARG A 71 17.47 -17.89 0.09
N TRP A 72 16.29 -17.69 0.60
CA TRP A 72 15.99 -17.27 1.96
C TRP A 72 15.31 -18.40 2.72
N THR A 73 15.82 -18.71 3.91
CA THR A 73 15.23 -19.70 4.81
C THR A 73 14.92 -18.99 6.15
N PRO A 74 13.73 -18.41 6.29
CA PRO A 74 13.31 -17.73 7.51
C PRO A 74 13.27 -18.67 8.71
N ASP A 75 13.58 -18.15 9.90
CA ASP A 75 13.37 -18.86 11.16
C ASP A 75 11.95 -18.59 11.65
N ILE A 76 11.03 -19.51 11.35
CA ILE A 76 9.61 -19.34 11.58
C ILE A 76 9.30 -19.60 13.07
N PRO A 77 8.69 -18.64 13.80
CA PRO A 77 8.51 -18.73 15.26
C PRO A 77 7.70 -19.93 15.72
N LYS A 78 6.62 -20.24 15.01
CA LYS A 78 5.79 -21.44 15.26
C LYS A 78 5.12 -21.89 13.98
N GLY A 79 4.73 -23.17 13.92
CA GLY A 79 3.97 -23.70 12.78
C GLY A 79 2.62 -23.00 12.63
N GLY A 80 2.22 -22.74 11.39
CA GLY A 80 0.95 -22.08 11.09
C GLY A 80 0.89 -21.48 9.71
N ARG A 81 -0.20 -20.76 9.44
CA ARG A 81 -0.46 -20.11 8.16
C ARG A 81 0.00 -18.67 8.21
N TYR A 82 0.87 -18.31 7.28
CA TYR A 82 1.52 -17.00 7.20
C TYR A 82 1.39 -16.37 5.82
N ALA A 83 1.28 -15.04 5.78
CA ALA A 83 1.52 -14.27 4.57
C ALA A 83 3.02 -14.32 4.21
N VAL A 84 3.32 -14.39 2.92
CA VAL A 84 4.68 -14.34 2.38
C VAL A 84 4.85 -13.10 1.54
N TYR A 85 5.92 -12.36 1.83
CA TYR A 85 6.29 -11.14 1.10
C TYR A 85 7.74 -11.26 0.63
N VAL A 86 8.03 -10.62 -0.50
CA VAL A 86 9.39 -10.44 -1.01
C VAL A 86 9.70 -8.98 -1.19
N SER A 87 10.97 -8.63 -1.10
CA SER A 87 11.48 -7.30 -1.42
C SER A 87 12.58 -7.39 -2.46
N TYR A 88 12.70 -6.35 -3.27
CA TYR A 88 13.69 -6.21 -4.32
C TYR A 88 13.92 -4.74 -4.65
N LYS A 89 14.97 -4.44 -5.38
CA LYS A 89 15.23 -3.11 -5.96
C LYS A 89 14.72 -3.05 -7.39
N THR A 90 13.96 -2.01 -7.72
CA THR A 90 13.64 -1.69 -9.12
C THR A 90 14.79 -0.90 -9.75
N LEU A 91 15.30 -1.36 -10.88
CA LEU A 91 16.33 -0.72 -11.69
C LEU A 91 15.79 -0.44 -13.11
N PRO A 92 16.39 0.49 -13.87
CA PRO A 92 15.92 0.82 -15.22
C PRO A 92 15.84 -0.35 -16.19
N ASN A 93 16.68 -1.37 -15.99
CA ASN A 93 16.73 -2.58 -16.81
C ASN A 93 16.29 -3.85 -16.07
N SER A 94 15.52 -3.73 -15.00
CA SER A 94 14.93 -4.85 -14.27
C SER A 94 14.12 -5.77 -15.19
N THR A 95 14.07 -7.05 -14.84
CA THR A 95 13.19 -8.02 -15.52
C THR A 95 11.74 -7.86 -15.06
N ASP A 96 10.80 -8.18 -15.96
CA ASP A 96 9.36 -8.17 -15.66
C ASP A 96 8.81 -9.57 -15.33
N ASP A 97 9.67 -10.60 -15.28
CA ASP A 97 9.28 -11.99 -15.05
C ASP A 97 10.17 -12.73 -14.04
N ALA A 98 10.66 -12.05 -13.01
CA ALA A 98 11.47 -12.65 -11.94
C ALA A 98 10.76 -13.85 -11.30
N VAL A 99 11.40 -15.01 -11.29
CA VAL A 99 10.77 -16.27 -10.84
C VAL A 99 11.08 -16.51 -9.37
N TYR A 100 10.10 -16.26 -8.51
CA TYR A 100 10.12 -16.66 -7.10
C TYR A 100 9.45 -18.02 -6.91
N THR A 101 10.03 -18.83 -6.06
CA THR A 101 9.51 -20.16 -5.68
C THR A 101 9.38 -20.24 -4.18
N VAL A 102 8.14 -20.33 -3.69
CA VAL A 102 7.83 -20.53 -2.27
C VAL A 102 7.69 -22.05 -2.02
N ARG A 103 8.52 -22.60 -1.13
CA ARG A 103 8.34 -23.94 -0.60
C ARG A 103 7.63 -23.86 0.75
N HIS A 104 6.58 -24.60 0.89
CA HIS A 104 5.68 -24.59 2.05
C HIS A 104 5.16 -26.00 2.35
N LYS A 105 4.47 -26.20 3.44
CA LYS A 105 3.98 -27.51 3.90
C LYS A 105 3.10 -28.23 2.87
N GLY A 106 2.36 -27.50 2.07
CA GLY A 106 1.51 -28.06 0.98
C GLY A 106 2.26 -28.31 -0.33
N GLY A 107 3.58 -28.03 -0.41
CA GLY A 107 4.37 -28.22 -1.63
C GLY A 107 5.14 -27.00 -2.09
N THR A 108 5.05 -26.68 -3.37
CA THR A 108 5.82 -25.60 -3.99
C THR A 108 4.93 -24.75 -4.89
N THR A 109 4.96 -23.43 -4.70
CA THR A 109 4.24 -22.47 -5.54
C THR A 109 5.22 -21.50 -6.19
N ARG A 110 5.04 -21.28 -7.50
CA ARG A 110 5.87 -20.37 -8.30
C ARG A 110 5.12 -19.10 -8.64
N PHE A 111 5.84 -17.96 -8.60
CA PHE A 111 5.36 -16.63 -8.95
C PHE A 111 6.27 -16.00 -9.97
N ARG A 112 5.69 -15.27 -10.91
CA ARG A 112 6.41 -14.32 -11.75
C ARG A 112 6.13 -12.92 -11.25
N VAL A 113 7.19 -12.22 -10.82
CA VAL A 113 7.11 -10.89 -10.25
C VAL A 113 7.74 -9.90 -11.22
N ASN A 114 6.98 -8.86 -11.53
CA ASN A 114 7.48 -7.76 -12.35
C ASN A 114 8.34 -6.83 -11.50
N GLN A 115 9.67 -6.93 -11.63
CA GLN A 115 10.61 -6.08 -10.90
C GLN A 115 10.87 -4.72 -11.55
N THR A 116 10.22 -4.40 -12.68
CA THR A 116 10.29 -3.06 -13.28
C THR A 116 9.53 -2.02 -12.44
N MET A 117 8.77 -2.47 -11.45
CA MET A 117 8.00 -1.67 -10.52
C MET A 117 7.97 -2.33 -9.13
N GLY A 118 7.53 -1.63 -8.10
CA GLY A 118 7.27 -2.18 -6.78
C GLY A 118 8.51 -2.41 -5.91
N GLY A 119 9.70 -2.01 -6.35
CA GLY A 119 10.91 -2.15 -5.53
C GLY A 119 10.90 -1.26 -4.29
N GLY A 120 11.64 -1.68 -3.25
CA GLY A 120 11.80 -0.92 -2.01
C GLY A 120 10.58 -0.98 -1.08
N THR A 121 9.82 -2.07 -1.15
CA THR A 121 8.73 -2.36 -0.21
C THR A 121 8.41 -3.86 -0.20
N TRP A 122 7.43 -4.27 0.61
CA TRP A 122 6.98 -5.66 0.67
C TRP A 122 5.93 -5.98 -0.39
N ILE A 123 6.26 -6.92 -1.30
CA ILE A 123 5.35 -7.45 -2.30
C ILE A 123 4.76 -8.76 -1.80
N TYR A 124 3.45 -8.79 -1.65
CA TYR A 124 2.72 -9.96 -1.19
C TYR A 124 2.63 -11.05 -2.28
N LEU A 125 2.98 -12.29 -1.91
CA LEU A 125 2.88 -13.45 -2.81
C LEU A 125 1.68 -14.35 -2.51
N GLY A 126 1.29 -14.49 -1.26
CA GLY A 126 0.20 -15.37 -0.86
C GLY A 126 0.29 -15.81 0.59
N HIS A 127 -0.67 -16.64 1.03
CA HIS A 127 -0.66 -17.28 2.34
C HIS A 127 -0.35 -18.76 2.20
N PHE A 128 0.57 -19.26 3.02
CA PHE A 128 1.03 -20.65 3.00
C PHE A 128 1.21 -21.18 4.43
N ASP A 129 1.09 -22.51 4.57
CA ASP A 129 1.34 -23.19 5.84
C ASP A 129 2.82 -23.57 5.95
N PHE A 130 3.43 -23.30 7.10
CA PHE A 130 4.81 -23.59 7.42
C PHE A 130 4.93 -24.36 8.74
N ASP A 131 6.00 -25.13 8.86
CA ASP A 131 6.46 -25.66 10.14
C ASP A 131 7.39 -24.63 10.83
N ALA A 132 7.53 -24.75 12.16
CA ALA A 132 8.43 -23.87 12.92
C ALA A 132 9.91 -24.11 12.58
N GLY A 133 10.71 -23.07 12.75
CA GLY A 133 12.15 -23.07 12.56
C GLY A 133 12.59 -22.92 11.10
N CYS A 134 13.91 -23.04 10.89
CA CYS A 134 14.52 -23.03 9.56
C CYS A 134 14.42 -24.41 8.92
N SER A 135 13.73 -24.56 7.82
CA SER A 135 13.57 -25.85 7.13
C SER A 135 13.67 -25.72 5.61
N GLU A 136 14.03 -26.83 4.96
CA GLU A 136 14.02 -26.95 3.49
C GLU A 136 12.62 -26.78 2.88
N SER A 137 11.58 -27.10 3.66
CA SER A 137 10.17 -26.93 3.29
C SER A 137 9.60 -25.57 3.64
N GLY A 138 10.41 -24.67 4.21
CA GLY A 138 10.00 -23.32 4.62
C GLY A 138 10.94 -22.27 4.02
N CYS A 139 11.12 -22.22 2.71
CA CYS A 139 12.05 -21.29 2.08
C CYS A 139 11.46 -20.63 0.82
N VAL A 140 12.07 -19.50 0.46
CA VAL A 140 11.78 -18.80 -0.81
C VAL A 140 13.06 -18.78 -1.64
N THR A 141 12.96 -19.07 -2.92
CA THR A 141 14.08 -19.03 -3.86
C THR A 141 13.75 -18.10 -5.01
N LEU A 142 14.68 -17.23 -5.39
CA LEU A 142 14.63 -16.40 -6.58
C LEU A 142 15.63 -16.96 -7.59
N SER A 143 15.23 -17.02 -8.84
CA SER A 143 16.04 -17.47 -9.97
C SER A 143 16.28 -16.32 -10.93
N ASN A 144 17.47 -16.24 -11.55
CA ASN A 144 17.73 -15.31 -12.64
C ASN A 144 17.32 -15.88 -14.03
N LEU A 145 16.55 -16.97 -14.07
CA LEU A 145 15.93 -17.47 -15.28
C LEU A 145 14.84 -16.51 -15.76
N SER A 146 14.89 -16.12 -17.03
CA SER A 146 13.91 -15.20 -17.61
C SER A 146 13.73 -15.49 -19.09
N HIS A 147 12.57 -15.16 -19.63
CA HIS A 147 12.34 -15.15 -21.09
C HIS A 147 13.10 -13.99 -21.77
N LYS A 148 13.53 -12.99 -21.02
CA LYS A 148 14.30 -11.83 -21.50
C LYS A 148 15.70 -11.87 -20.92
N THR A 149 16.65 -12.39 -21.68
CA THR A 149 18.08 -12.44 -21.27
C THR A 149 18.72 -11.06 -21.29
N GLY A 150 19.73 -10.85 -20.42
CA GLY A 150 20.47 -9.59 -20.36
C GLY A 150 19.77 -8.49 -19.55
N ARG A 151 18.61 -8.77 -18.92
CA ARG A 151 17.99 -7.93 -17.92
C ARG A 151 18.62 -8.13 -16.56
N ILE A 152 18.21 -7.36 -15.57
CA ILE A 152 18.66 -7.53 -14.18
C ILE A 152 17.50 -8.09 -13.35
N VAL A 153 17.80 -9.11 -12.57
CA VAL A 153 16.97 -9.55 -11.45
C VAL A 153 17.66 -9.11 -10.15
N THR A 154 16.89 -8.60 -9.21
CA THR A 154 17.40 -8.14 -7.91
C THR A 154 16.80 -8.96 -6.78
N ALA A 155 17.60 -9.20 -5.73
CA ALA A 155 17.26 -9.98 -4.55
C ALA A 155 17.59 -9.16 -3.31
N ASP A 156 16.68 -9.11 -2.35
CA ASP A 156 16.86 -8.34 -1.12
C ASP A 156 16.36 -9.16 0.07
N ALA A 157 15.12 -9.03 0.48
CA ALA A 157 14.59 -9.69 1.66
C ALA A 157 13.32 -10.50 1.41
N VAL A 158 13.05 -11.44 2.32
CA VAL A 158 11.79 -12.19 2.42
C VAL A 158 11.23 -12.01 3.82
N LYS A 159 9.93 -11.78 3.92
CA LYS A 159 9.19 -11.75 5.17
C LYS A 159 8.08 -12.80 5.18
N ILE A 160 8.01 -13.54 6.27
CA ILE A 160 6.95 -14.49 6.60
C ILE A 160 6.15 -13.89 7.76
N GLY A 161 4.86 -13.67 7.58
CA GLY A 161 3.97 -13.09 8.60
C GLY A 161 4.07 -11.56 8.71
N GLY A 162 3.64 -11.04 9.85
CA GLY A 162 3.51 -9.60 10.09
C GLY A 162 2.36 -8.98 9.27
N GLY A 163 1.55 -8.10 9.85
CA GLY A 163 0.32 -7.60 9.25
C GLY A 163 0.53 -6.76 7.99
N GLN A 164 0.54 -5.46 8.13
CA GLN A 164 0.70 -4.50 7.02
C GLN A 164 2.01 -4.67 6.23
N GLY A 165 2.91 -5.56 6.65
CA GLY A 165 4.24 -5.66 6.07
C GLY A 165 5.08 -4.41 6.32
N ASN A 166 4.74 -3.66 7.34
CA ASN A 166 5.32 -2.40 7.74
C ASN A 166 5.43 -2.35 9.26
N ILE A 167 6.34 -1.56 9.79
CA ILE A 167 6.45 -1.31 11.23
C ILE A 167 5.52 -0.16 11.65
N ALA A 168 5.06 -0.18 12.90
CA ALA A 168 4.19 0.86 13.41
C ALA A 168 4.89 2.22 13.47
N ARG A 169 4.16 3.29 13.15
CA ARG A 169 4.64 4.67 13.29
C ARG A 169 4.58 5.09 14.76
N ILE A 170 5.67 5.71 15.23
CA ILE A 170 5.72 6.26 16.58
C ILE A 170 5.11 7.65 16.55
N MET A 171 4.12 7.89 17.41
CA MET A 171 3.61 9.24 17.66
C MET A 171 4.74 10.12 18.22
N PRO A 172 4.94 11.37 17.75
CA PRO A 172 5.90 12.31 18.30
C PRO A 172 5.73 12.48 19.82
N ALA A 173 6.85 12.56 20.55
CA ALA A 173 6.82 12.56 22.02
C ALA A 173 5.96 13.71 22.61
N GLU A 174 5.99 14.86 21.96
CA GLU A 174 5.21 16.05 22.31
C GLU A 174 3.69 15.88 22.14
N GLN A 175 3.26 14.89 21.38
CA GLN A 175 1.85 14.58 21.14
C GLN A 175 1.36 13.41 22.00
N ARG A 176 2.25 12.73 22.74
CA ARG A 176 1.89 11.58 23.55
C ARG A 176 1.26 12.02 24.87
N ASN A 177 0.13 11.40 25.22
CA ASN A 177 -0.35 11.45 26.58
C ASN A 177 0.48 10.48 27.45
N PRO A 178 1.17 10.96 28.52
CA PRO A 178 2.02 10.11 29.36
C PRO A 178 1.22 9.05 30.16
N GLU A 179 -0.08 9.17 30.24
CA GLU A 179 -0.97 8.20 30.92
C GLU A 179 -1.41 7.04 30.03
N ILE A 180 -1.09 7.10 28.72
CA ILE A 180 -1.49 6.08 27.74
C ILE A 180 -0.26 5.24 27.37
N ASP A 181 -0.39 3.93 27.54
CA ASP A 181 0.54 2.97 26.97
C ASP A 181 0.21 2.75 25.48
N TYR A 182 1.08 3.25 24.60
CA TYR A 182 0.90 3.14 23.15
C TYR A 182 1.46 1.80 22.66
N ALA A 183 0.59 0.84 22.43
CA ALA A 183 0.95 -0.40 21.74
C ALA A 183 0.95 -0.20 20.22
N TYR A 184 2.08 -0.49 19.58
CA TYR A 184 2.24 -0.41 18.12
C TYR A 184 2.21 -1.82 17.55
N GLU A 185 0.99 -2.31 17.29
CA GLU A 185 0.76 -3.65 16.76
C GLU A 185 0.44 -3.62 15.26
N THR A 186 0.73 -4.72 14.59
CA THR A 186 0.28 -4.96 13.21
C THR A 186 -1.07 -5.69 13.23
N SER A 187 -1.90 -5.46 12.21
CA SER A 187 -3.25 -6.06 12.12
C SER A 187 -3.24 -7.56 11.84
N GLY A 188 -2.15 -8.11 11.30
CA GLY A 188 -2.09 -9.50 10.83
C GLY A 188 -2.67 -9.72 9.43
N TYR A 189 -3.14 -8.67 8.75
CA TYR A 189 -3.64 -8.73 7.38
C TYR A 189 -2.58 -8.33 6.35
N PRO A 190 -2.69 -8.78 5.08
CA PRO A 190 -1.82 -8.32 4.01
C PRO A 190 -1.91 -6.81 3.81
N ARG A 191 -0.79 -6.16 3.49
CA ARG A 191 -0.73 -4.71 3.29
C ARG A 191 -1.75 -4.18 2.29
N PHE A 192 -1.97 -4.90 1.19
CA PHE A 192 -2.88 -4.45 0.13
C PHE A 192 -4.35 -4.37 0.57
N THR A 193 -4.72 -4.96 1.69
CA THR A 193 -6.08 -4.87 2.25
C THR A 193 -6.28 -3.66 3.16
N GLU A 194 -5.22 -2.90 3.47
CA GLU A 194 -5.26 -1.87 4.51
C GLU A 194 -4.79 -0.49 4.05
N GLY A 195 -4.11 -0.39 2.91
CA GLY A 195 -3.63 0.89 2.39
C GLY A 195 -3.81 1.01 0.90
N ALA A 196 -4.25 2.17 0.42
CA ALA A 196 -4.49 2.44 -1.00
C ALA A 196 -3.22 2.26 -1.84
N ARG A 197 -2.10 2.80 -1.36
CA ARG A 197 -0.78 2.64 -1.97
C ARG A 197 -0.43 1.17 -2.22
N TYR A 198 -0.62 0.33 -1.23
CA TYR A 198 -0.26 -1.09 -1.30
C TYR A 198 -1.21 -1.91 -2.15
N TRP A 199 -2.48 -1.51 -2.19
CA TRP A 199 -3.45 -2.10 -3.10
C TRP A 199 -3.09 -1.80 -4.55
N LEU A 200 -2.75 -0.55 -4.88
CA LEU A 200 -2.34 -0.14 -6.22
C LEU A 200 -1.07 -0.86 -6.66
N GLN A 201 -0.09 -1.00 -5.76
CA GLN A 201 1.12 -1.77 -6.00
C GLN A 201 0.82 -3.24 -6.29
N TRP A 202 -0.01 -3.87 -5.46
CA TRP A 202 -0.46 -5.25 -5.65
C TRP A 202 -1.25 -5.43 -6.94
N ALA A 203 -2.09 -4.48 -7.30
CA ALA A 203 -2.88 -4.49 -8.54
C ALA A 203 -2.05 -4.23 -9.81
N GLY A 204 -0.76 -3.89 -9.68
CA GLY A 204 0.16 -3.72 -10.80
C GLY A 204 0.19 -2.34 -11.44
N PHE A 205 -0.23 -1.30 -10.71
CA PHE A 205 -0.10 0.08 -11.17
C PHE A 205 1.37 0.54 -11.13
N PRO A 206 1.77 1.52 -11.96
CA PRO A 206 3.15 2.02 -11.97
C PRO A 206 3.48 2.83 -10.71
N ASP A 207 4.77 2.88 -10.34
CA ASP A 207 5.28 3.62 -9.18
C ASP A 207 4.86 5.10 -9.20
N SER A 208 4.79 5.71 -10.36
CA SER A 208 4.34 7.10 -10.54
C SER A 208 2.91 7.36 -10.02
N VAL A 209 2.08 6.34 -9.92
CA VAL A 209 0.72 6.44 -9.39
C VAL A 209 0.70 6.28 -7.87
N TYR A 210 1.39 5.27 -7.32
CA TYR A 210 1.29 4.95 -5.90
C TYR A 210 2.50 5.39 -5.06
N SER A 211 3.51 5.99 -5.65
CA SER A 211 4.71 6.46 -4.94
C SER A 211 5.18 7.84 -5.45
N ALA A 212 4.30 8.82 -5.36
CA ALA A 212 4.56 10.19 -5.84
C ALA A 212 5.78 10.86 -5.17
N THR A 213 6.17 10.42 -3.96
CA THR A 213 7.38 10.91 -3.28
C THR A 213 8.63 10.06 -3.59
N GLY A 214 8.54 9.11 -4.52
CA GLY A 214 9.65 8.20 -4.83
C GLY A 214 10.02 7.31 -3.65
N HIS A 215 9.04 6.78 -2.93
CA HIS A 215 9.18 5.93 -1.74
C HIS A 215 9.87 6.62 -0.54
N THR A 216 9.86 7.95 -0.49
CA THR A 216 10.50 8.68 0.61
C THR A 216 9.57 8.96 1.78
N ASN A 217 8.24 8.92 1.57
CA ASN A 217 7.24 9.15 2.61
C ASN A 217 6.02 8.26 2.40
N ASP A 218 5.94 7.18 3.16
CA ASP A 218 4.91 6.15 3.04
C ASP A 218 3.48 6.70 3.27
N TYR A 219 3.30 7.52 4.30
CA TYR A 219 2.00 8.14 4.60
C TYR A 219 1.56 9.08 3.47
N ARG A 220 2.48 9.92 2.99
CA ARG A 220 2.19 10.85 1.91
C ARG A 220 1.87 10.13 0.61
N ASP A 221 2.62 9.10 0.26
CA ASP A 221 2.34 8.28 -0.91
C ASP A 221 0.96 7.64 -0.85
N ASP A 222 0.51 7.19 0.35
CA ASP A 222 -0.79 6.56 0.51
C ASP A 222 -1.98 7.51 0.24
N TYR A 223 -1.94 8.75 0.74
CA TYR A 223 -3.06 9.66 0.47
C TYR A 223 -2.97 10.32 -0.92
N LEU A 224 -1.76 10.56 -1.45
CA LEU A 224 -1.58 11.12 -2.79
C LEU A 224 -2.03 10.16 -3.88
N CYS A 225 -1.76 8.87 -3.72
CA CYS A 225 -2.04 7.88 -4.77
C CYS A 225 -3.54 7.79 -5.13
N ARG A 226 -4.45 8.12 -4.23
CA ARG A 226 -5.88 7.98 -4.43
C ARG A 226 -6.40 8.89 -5.54
N GLY A 227 -6.05 10.18 -5.52
CA GLY A 227 -6.38 11.13 -6.59
C GLY A 227 -5.60 10.87 -7.87
N LEU A 228 -4.33 10.52 -7.76
CA LEU A 228 -3.48 10.18 -8.92
C LEU A 228 -3.98 8.95 -9.66
N TRP A 229 -4.51 7.97 -8.94
CA TRP A 229 -5.12 6.78 -9.53
C TRP A 229 -6.32 7.12 -10.42
N VAL A 230 -7.23 7.99 -9.96
CA VAL A 230 -8.37 8.45 -10.78
C VAL A 230 -7.87 9.04 -12.10
N ASN A 231 -6.86 9.92 -12.05
CA ASN A 231 -6.30 10.56 -13.24
C ASN A 231 -5.61 9.56 -14.17
N TYR A 232 -4.97 8.53 -13.62
CA TYR A 232 -4.37 7.46 -14.42
C TYR A 232 -5.43 6.56 -15.09
N LEU A 233 -6.56 6.31 -14.44
CA LEU A 233 -7.67 5.59 -15.06
C LEU A 233 -8.20 6.34 -16.29
N ILE A 234 -8.44 7.64 -16.16
CA ILE A 234 -9.10 8.46 -17.20
C ILE A 234 -8.13 8.99 -18.28
N GLY A 235 -6.83 8.87 -18.08
CA GLY A 235 -5.84 9.38 -19.04
C GLY A 235 -6.10 8.88 -20.46
N GLY A 236 -6.07 9.80 -21.45
CA GLY A 236 -6.41 9.54 -22.84
C GLY A 236 -7.92 9.51 -23.15
N THR A 237 -8.80 9.72 -22.17
CA THR A 237 -10.25 9.89 -22.41
C THR A 237 -10.61 11.35 -22.69
N LYS A 238 -11.90 11.60 -23.02
CA LYS A 238 -12.42 12.98 -23.16
C LYS A 238 -12.22 13.87 -21.91
N ASN A 239 -12.11 13.26 -20.72
CA ASN A 239 -11.93 13.97 -19.45
C ASN A 239 -10.47 14.39 -19.20
N ALA A 240 -9.51 13.65 -19.76
CA ALA A 240 -8.08 13.92 -19.63
C ALA A 240 -7.32 13.56 -20.94
N PRO A 241 -7.60 14.24 -22.07
CA PRO A 241 -7.14 13.82 -23.40
C PRO A 241 -5.61 13.84 -23.55
N ASP A 242 -4.93 14.78 -22.89
CA ASP A 242 -3.49 14.99 -23.00
C ASP A 242 -2.68 14.21 -21.94
N ARG A 243 -3.35 13.43 -21.10
CA ARG A 243 -2.70 12.63 -20.05
C ARG A 243 -2.54 11.18 -20.51
N GLU A 244 -1.39 10.60 -20.24
CA GLU A 244 -1.21 9.16 -20.37
C GLU A 244 -2.01 8.39 -19.31
N GLY A 245 -2.63 7.28 -19.68
CA GLY A 245 -3.38 6.45 -18.75
C GLY A 245 -4.06 5.23 -19.38
N LEU A 246 -5.07 4.70 -18.69
CA LEU A 246 -5.72 3.43 -19.07
C LEU A 246 -6.94 3.61 -19.98
N HIS A 247 -7.31 4.81 -20.36
CA HIS A 247 -8.47 5.12 -21.21
C HIS A 247 -9.81 4.64 -20.63
N ILE A 248 -9.93 4.53 -19.30
CA ILE A 248 -11.16 4.10 -18.64
C ILE A 248 -12.07 5.33 -18.41
N PRO A 249 -13.29 5.36 -18.96
CA PRO A 249 -14.16 6.53 -18.89
C PRO A 249 -14.84 6.64 -17.51
N VAL A 250 -14.13 7.20 -16.53
CA VAL A 250 -14.71 7.58 -15.24
C VAL A 250 -15.27 9.00 -15.35
N ASP A 251 -16.47 9.23 -14.90
CA ASP A 251 -17.14 10.53 -14.97
C ASP A 251 -17.23 11.24 -13.60
N LEU A 252 -17.15 10.51 -12.48
CA LEU A 252 -17.26 11.04 -11.12
C LEU A 252 -16.26 10.33 -10.21
N SER A 253 -15.78 11.02 -9.15
CA SER A 253 -14.94 10.46 -8.10
C SER A 253 -15.54 10.73 -6.73
N LEU A 254 -15.66 9.68 -5.90
CA LEU A 254 -16.10 9.78 -4.51
C LEU A 254 -15.06 9.15 -3.61
N ALA A 255 -14.52 9.95 -2.68
CA ALA A 255 -13.69 9.48 -1.58
C ALA A 255 -14.55 9.33 -0.33
N PHE A 256 -14.59 8.13 0.23
CA PHE A 256 -15.41 7.80 1.39
C PHE A 256 -14.55 7.68 2.64
N HIS A 257 -14.78 8.55 3.62
CA HIS A 257 -14.00 8.69 4.83
C HIS A 257 -14.85 8.70 6.10
N SER A 258 -14.19 8.58 7.24
CA SER A 258 -14.66 8.97 8.56
C SER A 258 -13.74 10.05 9.14
N ASP A 259 -14.31 11.10 9.70
CA ASP A 259 -13.58 12.26 10.20
C ASP A 259 -12.84 11.96 11.51
N ALA A 260 -11.59 12.40 11.60
CA ALA A 260 -10.80 12.43 12.82
C ALA A 260 -11.10 13.69 13.65
N GLY A 261 -12.37 14.10 13.75
CA GLY A 261 -12.79 15.27 14.49
C GLY A 261 -12.46 15.18 15.98
N THR A 262 -12.16 16.32 16.58
CA THR A 262 -11.67 16.42 17.96
C THR A 262 -12.74 16.42 19.05
N THR A 263 -14.02 16.34 18.68
CA THR A 263 -15.14 16.41 19.64
C THR A 263 -15.41 15.05 20.25
N MET A 264 -14.69 14.72 21.29
CA MET A 264 -14.80 13.45 22.01
C MET A 264 -15.93 13.52 23.06
N ASN A 265 -17.17 13.62 22.60
CA ASN A 265 -18.35 13.63 23.47
C ASN A 265 -19.49 12.80 22.88
N ASP A 266 -20.68 12.91 23.45
CA ASP A 266 -21.86 12.14 23.05
C ASP A 266 -22.91 12.98 22.29
N SER A 267 -22.48 14.04 21.61
CA SER A 267 -23.29 14.83 20.68
C SER A 267 -23.04 14.42 19.24
N ILE A 268 -24.10 14.29 18.46
CA ILE A 268 -23.98 13.97 17.03
C ILE A 268 -23.14 15.03 16.30
N ILE A 269 -22.09 14.57 15.60
CA ILE A 269 -21.28 15.41 14.70
C ILE A 269 -21.87 15.40 13.30
N GLY A 270 -22.18 14.21 12.80
CA GLY A 270 -22.84 14.01 11.50
C GLY A 270 -21.91 14.08 10.29
N THR A 271 -22.52 14.24 9.13
CA THR A 271 -21.86 14.08 7.82
C THR A 271 -21.35 15.40 7.27
N LEU A 272 -20.10 15.40 6.76
CA LEU A 272 -19.46 16.53 6.08
C LEU A 272 -19.13 16.15 4.64
N GLY A 273 -19.46 16.99 3.67
CA GLY A 273 -19.01 16.92 2.30
C GLY A 273 -17.91 17.95 2.02
N ILE A 274 -16.87 17.55 1.30
CA ILE A 274 -15.74 18.39 0.90
C ILE A 274 -15.58 18.33 -0.61
N TYR A 275 -15.40 19.49 -1.24
CA TYR A 275 -15.16 19.65 -2.67
C TYR A 275 -14.11 20.73 -2.90
N TYR A 276 -13.72 20.98 -4.16
CA TYR A 276 -12.83 22.09 -4.49
C TYR A 276 -13.10 22.69 -5.87
N THR A 277 -13.33 24.01 -5.91
CA THR A 277 -13.70 24.72 -7.14
C THR A 277 -12.61 25.61 -7.72
N HIS A 278 -11.56 25.95 -6.95
CA HIS A 278 -10.62 27.04 -7.33
C HIS A 278 -9.40 26.61 -8.16
N LYS A 279 -9.29 25.32 -8.52
CA LYS A 279 -8.18 24.86 -9.36
C LYS A 279 -8.43 25.19 -10.85
N ASP A 280 -7.38 25.54 -11.59
CA ASP A 280 -7.37 25.74 -13.04
C ASP A 280 -8.52 26.67 -13.51
N ASP A 281 -8.62 27.85 -12.89
CA ASP A 281 -9.65 28.87 -13.14
C ASP A 281 -11.10 28.34 -13.02
N GLY A 282 -11.32 27.33 -12.18
CA GLY A 282 -12.62 26.71 -11.94
C GLY A 282 -13.06 25.74 -13.04
N LEU A 283 -12.15 25.26 -13.87
CA LEU A 283 -12.47 24.35 -14.98
C LEU A 283 -11.72 23.02 -14.85
N TYR A 284 -12.31 21.98 -15.43
CA TYR A 284 -11.68 20.69 -15.71
C TYR A 284 -10.99 20.74 -17.08
N PRO A 285 -10.06 19.81 -17.38
CA PRO A 285 -9.39 19.76 -18.70
C PRO A 285 -10.34 19.65 -19.89
N ASN A 286 -11.51 19.06 -19.71
CA ASN A 286 -12.56 18.97 -20.73
C ASN A 286 -13.42 20.23 -20.86
N GLY A 287 -13.12 21.31 -20.13
CA GLY A 287 -13.86 22.58 -20.13
C GLY A 287 -15.10 22.62 -19.23
N ALA A 288 -15.43 21.55 -18.52
CA ALA A 288 -16.57 21.54 -17.57
C ALA A 288 -16.23 22.37 -16.31
N SER A 289 -17.24 23.01 -15.72
CA SER A 289 -17.07 23.76 -14.46
C SER A 289 -16.77 22.86 -13.27
N ARG A 290 -15.87 23.27 -12.40
CA ARG A 290 -15.62 22.61 -11.09
C ARG A 290 -16.78 22.80 -10.10
N ASP A 291 -17.75 23.68 -10.36
CA ASP A 291 -19.01 23.74 -9.61
C ASP A 291 -19.78 22.41 -9.63
N LEU A 292 -19.57 21.56 -10.64
CA LEU A 292 -20.11 20.20 -10.65
C LEU A 292 -19.67 19.37 -9.44
N SER A 293 -18.48 19.61 -8.88
CA SER A 293 -18.05 18.97 -7.63
C SER A 293 -18.88 19.43 -6.43
N ARG A 294 -19.21 20.74 -6.36
CA ARG A 294 -20.11 21.28 -5.33
C ARG A 294 -21.49 20.64 -5.43
N ASP A 295 -22.05 20.59 -6.65
CA ASP A 295 -23.38 20.06 -6.89
C ASP A 295 -23.46 18.55 -6.57
N LEU A 296 -22.42 17.79 -6.97
CA LEU A 296 -22.27 16.38 -6.59
C LEU A 296 -22.23 16.21 -5.06
N THR A 297 -21.44 17.03 -4.38
CA THR A 297 -21.30 16.99 -2.92
C THR A 297 -22.60 17.29 -2.20
N ASP A 298 -23.33 18.32 -2.66
CA ASP A 298 -24.62 18.70 -2.08
C ASP A 298 -25.66 17.60 -2.24
N LEU A 299 -25.78 17.03 -3.44
CA LEU A 299 -26.73 15.95 -3.73
C LEU A 299 -26.44 14.70 -2.88
N VAL A 300 -25.20 14.25 -2.86
CA VAL A 300 -24.81 13.02 -2.13
C VAL A 300 -24.94 13.22 -0.63
N GLN A 301 -24.42 14.32 -0.09
CA GLN A 301 -24.51 14.58 1.35
C GLN A 301 -25.95 14.74 1.81
N SER A 302 -26.78 15.46 1.07
CA SER A 302 -28.17 15.69 1.42
C SER A 302 -28.98 14.39 1.42
N GLN A 303 -28.75 13.52 0.44
CA GLN A 303 -29.42 12.22 0.37
C GLN A 303 -29.01 11.32 1.54
N ILE A 304 -27.71 11.19 1.80
CA ILE A 304 -27.21 10.36 2.91
C ILE A 304 -27.76 10.84 4.26
N VAL A 305 -27.73 12.15 4.51
CA VAL A 305 -28.25 12.68 5.77
C VAL A 305 -29.77 12.43 5.88
N SER A 306 -30.51 12.63 4.81
CA SER A 306 -31.95 12.36 4.80
C SER A 306 -32.27 10.88 5.10
N ASP A 307 -31.50 9.96 4.52
CA ASP A 307 -31.68 8.52 4.75
C ASP A 307 -31.34 8.14 6.20
N ILE A 308 -30.25 8.69 6.74
CA ILE A 308 -29.87 8.45 8.14
C ILE A 308 -30.93 9.01 9.10
N GLN A 309 -31.43 10.21 8.84
CA GLN A 309 -32.50 10.82 9.66
C GLN A 309 -33.80 10.01 9.62
N ALA A 310 -34.14 9.45 8.48
CA ALA A 310 -35.35 8.68 8.32
C ALA A 310 -35.27 7.26 8.93
N LEU A 311 -34.10 6.65 8.94
CA LEU A 311 -33.95 5.22 9.26
C LEU A 311 -33.27 4.95 10.62
N TYR A 312 -32.46 5.88 11.10
CA TYR A 312 -31.59 5.63 12.26
C TYR A 312 -31.62 6.72 13.34
N GLU A 313 -31.35 8.00 12.97
CA GLU A 313 -31.15 9.09 13.92
C GLU A 313 -31.77 10.39 13.38
N PRO A 314 -32.97 10.78 13.83
CA PRO A 314 -33.64 12.00 13.35
C PRO A 314 -32.85 13.30 13.55
N GLU A 315 -31.97 13.34 14.55
CA GLU A 315 -31.12 14.50 14.86
C GLU A 315 -29.76 14.44 14.14
N TRP A 316 -29.56 13.53 13.17
CA TRP A 316 -28.32 13.44 12.41
C TRP A 316 -28.00 14.75 11.70
N SER A 317 -26.80 15.28 11.94
CA SER A 317 -26.42 16.60 11.48
C SER A 317 -25.90 16.58 10.04
N ARG A 318 -26.45 17.47 9.20
CA ARG A 318 -25.85 17.85 7.93
C ARG A 318 -24.90 19.02 8.17
N ARG A 319 -23.61 18.77 8.20
CA ARG A 319 -22.58 19.79 8.37
C ARG A 319 -22.50 20.69 7.13
N GLY A 320 -22.06 21.93 7.31
CA GLY A 320 -21.79 22.83 6.18
C GLY A 320 -20.67 22.27 5.29
N MET A 321 -20.91 22.26 4.00
CA MET A 321 -19.91 21.78 3.02
C MET A 321 -18.65 22.66 3.02
N TRP A 322 -17.49 22.06 2.76
CA TRP A 322 -16.21 22.76 2.68
C TRP A 322 -15.68 22.81 1.23
N ASP A 323 -15.41 24.03 0.75
CA ASP A 323 -14.62 24.24 -0.48
C ASP A 323 -13.14 24.32 -0.11
N LYS A 324 -12.47 23.17 -0.07
CA LYS A 324 -11.08 23.06 0.39
C LYS A 324 -10.27 22.05 -0.44
N ALA A 325 -9.00 22.38 -0.66
CA ALA A 325 -8.05 21.62 -1.47
C ALA A 325 -7.56 20.33 -0.78
N TYR A 326 -8.48 19.48 -0.32
CA TYR A 326 -8.14 18.12 0.05
C TYR A 326 -7.75 17.34 -1.21
N PHE A 327 -6.74 16.47 -1.11
CA PHE A 327 -6.13 15.87 -2.28
C PHE A 327 -7.15 15.11 -3.17
N GLU A 328 -8.00 14.32 -2.56
CA GLU A 328 -9.04 13.54 -3.26
C GLU A 328 -10.20 14.40 -3.81
N ALA A 329 -10.35 15.64 -3.34
CA ALA A 329 -11.34 16.59 -3.86
C ALA A 329 -10.79 17.46 -5.00
N HIS A 330 -9.47 17.76 -5.04
CA HIS A 330 -8.93 18.73 -6.00
C HIS A 330 -8.07 18.13 -7.11
N VAL A 331 -7.47 16.95 -6.90
CA VAL A 331 -6.57 16.32 -7.85
C VAL A 331 -7.29 15.62 -9.00
N PRO A 332 -8.40 14.88 -8.77
CA PRO A 332 -9.12 14.26 -9.87
C PRO A 332 -9.54 15.27 -10.94
N GLU A 333 -9.38 14.88 -12.20
CA GLU A 333 -9.75 15.69 -13.37
C GLU A 333 -11.20 15.41 -13.85
N VAL A 334 -12.01 14.94 -12.92
CA VAL A 334 -13.47 14.76 -13.03
C VAL A 334 -14.14 15.34 -11.80
N PRO A 335 -15.45 15.64 -11.82
CA PRO A 335 -16.17 16.05 -10.61
C PRO A 335 -15.91 15.09 -9.45
N ALA A 336 -15.37 15.63 -8.35
CA ALA A 336 -14.89 14.85 -7.23
C ALA A 336 -15.39 15.43 -5.90
N MET A 337 -15.68 14.52 -4.97
CA MET A 337 -16.01 14.87 -3.60
C MET A 337 -15.31 13.95 -2.60
N LEU A 338 -15.09 14.46 -1.39
CA LEU A 338 -14.71 13.68 -0.23
C LEU A 338 -15.85 13.75 0.79
N LEU A 339 -16.32 12.59 1.20
CA LEU A 339 -17.38 12.44 2.19
C LEU A 339 -16.79 11.97 3.51
N GLU A 340 -16.92 12.78 4.56
CA GLU A 340 -16.74 12.36 5.94
C GLU A 340 -18.09 11.92 6.48
N LEU A 341 -18.38 10.62 6.45
CA LEU A 341 -19.71 10.10 6.82
C LEU A 341 -20.07 10.46 8.27
N LEU A 342 -19.12 10.27 9.17
CA LEU A 342 -19.26 10.44 10.61
C LEU A 342 -17.89 10.71 11.26
N SER A 343 -17.87 11.13 12.51
CA SER A 343 -16.63 11.26 13.29
C SER A 343 -16.33 9.98 14.06
N HIS A 344 -15.21 9.31 13.73
CA HIS A 344 -14.79 8.07 14.41
C HIS A 344 -14.20 8.32 15.83
N GLN A 345 -14.01 9.59 16.22
CA GLN A 345 -13.60 9.98 17.58
C GLN A 345 -14.77 10.42 18.45
N ASN A 346 -15.99 10.43 17.92
CA ASN A 346 -17.18 10.84 18.64
C ASN A 346 -18.02 9.62 19.05
N PHE A 347 -18.48 9.58 20.31
CA PHE A 347 -19.20 8.43 20.84
C PHE A 347 -20.59 8.26 20.23
N ALA A 348 -21.32 9.37 19.99
CA ALA A 348 -22.65 9.32 19.41
C ALA A 348 -22.62 8.82 17.98
N ASP A 349 -21.74 9.38 17.14
CA ASP A 349 -21.55 8.95 15.74
C ASP A 349 -21.12 7.47 15.68
N MET A 350 -20.19 7.04 16.55
CA MET A 350 -19.67 5.68 16.53
C MET A 350 -20.64 4.62 17.02
N ARG A 351 -21.72 4.95 17.71
CA ARG A 351 -22.82 4.02 17.98
C ARG A 351 -23.39 3.48 16.66
N TYR A 352 -23.53 4.36 15.66
CA TYR A 352 -23.97 3.99 14.32
C TYR A 352 -22.84 3.36 13.52
N GLY A 353 -21.65 3.95 13.52
CA GLY A 353 -20.49 3.43 12.80
C GLY A 353 -20.09 2.00 13.19
N LEU A 354 -20.41 1.54 14.38
CA LEU A 354 -20.19 0.18 14.86
C LEU A 354 -21.39 -0.77 14.60
N ASP A 355 -22.58 -0.25 14.28
CA ASP A 355 -23.75 -1.07 13.94
C ASP A 355 -23.60 -1.66 12.53
N PRO A 356 -23.57 -2.98 12.36
CA PRO A 356 -23.49 -3.60 11.04
C PRO A 356 -24.65 -3.22 10.10
N ARG A 357 -25.85 -2.95 10.63
CA ARG A 357 -27.03 -2.57 9.83
C ARG A 357 -26.88 -1.16 9.26
N PHE A 358 -26.26 -0.26 10.00
CA PHE A 358 -25.97 1.09 9.52
C PHE A 358 -24.89 1.08 8.43
N ARG A 359 -23.90 0.20 8.55
CA ARG A 359 -22.81 0.08 7.57
C ARG A 359 -23.21 -0.64 6.28
N PHE A 360 -24.27 -1.42 6.30
CA PHE A 360 -24.81 -2.15 5.15
C PHE A 360 -25.72 -1.25 4.32
#